data_6c57df9fd880359cc2a1037f30d19ecb
#
_entry.id   6c57df9fd880359cc2a1037f30d19ecb
#
_cell.length_a   1.000
_cell.length_b   1.000
_cell.length_c   1.000
_cell.angle_alpha   90.00
_cell.angle_beta   90.00
_cell.angle_gamma   90.00
#
_symmetry.space_group_name_H-M   'P 1'
#
loop_
_entity.id
_entity.type
_entity.pdbx_description
1 polymer ?
#
loop_
_entity_poly.entity_id
_entity_poly.type
_entity_poly.pdbx_seq_one_letter_code
_entity_poly.pdbx_strand_id
1 'polypeptide(L)'
;MAKSLFRCIFAALAVWILFSCSGTEKETVPTRRVVLMYGAAYSNLSANIAEDIDELCSGNIPFVSGSDILLVYAHTTSSNSDYNTPTSPVLFRAFRDMEGKLRRDTISVYPTTDVSSTAEVLNKVLTEVKDRFPARGYGLIFSSHGRGWLPVNYSEPSYVLSSVPGENKDFPPTKWLGIEAANGSGIDIRDLADAIPMKLDFCIMDACLMGCVEVAYELREKCSVFISSPTEILTNGFIYTTMAAHLMGLQDPELQSVCREYYEFYAAQSGSYRSATVVMVDCTRLEVLASVCSQLISAHRTELDNINRNSVQRYFYSSSDLHWFYDLRDILSKAGASDSELSTLDRALAVCVPYYAATDYFFDLKLENVCGLSMYLPYKNKDVLNDYYKTLSWNKATGLIQ
;
A
#
# COMPACT_ATOMS: atom_id res chain seq x y z
N MET A 1 -6.89 -91.62 50.70
CA MET A 1 -5.44 -91.25 50.62
C MET A 1 -5.20 -90.71 49.22
N ALA A 2 -5.31 -89.51 49.06
CA ALA A 2 -5.18 -88.85 47.74
C ALA A 2 -4.05 -87.75 47.83
N LYS A 3 -3.03 -87.93 47.05
CA LYS A 3 -1.99 -86.93 46.90
C LYS A 3 -2.34 -86.07 45.72
N SER A 4 -2.67 -84.79 46.00
CA SER A 4 -2.91 -83.76 45.01
C SER A 4 -1.58 -83.15 44.57
N LEU A 5 -1.34 -83.18 43.28
CA LEU A 5 -0.20 -82.60 42.60
C LEU A 5 -0.55 -81.14 42.20
N PHE A 6 0.07 -80.18 42.86
CA PHE A 6 -0.05 -78.74 42.49
C PHE A 6 1.00 -78.48 41.39
N ARG A 7 0.52 -78.17 40.20
CA ARG A 7 1.35 -77.62 39.12
C ARG A 7 1.34 -76.11 39.18
N CYS A 8 2.46 -75.52 39.50
CA CYS A 8 2.68 -74.07 39.41
C CYS A 8 2.90 -73.72 37.95
N ILE A 9 1.98 -72.93 37.42
CA ILE A 9 2.12 -72.29 36.12
C ILE A 9 2.74 -70.90 36.39
N PHE A 10 4.00 -70.70 36.02
CA PHE A 10 4.59 -69.36 35.97
C PHE A 10 4.06 -68.64 34.73
N ALA A 11 3.18 -67.69 34.91
CA ALA A 11 2.77 -66.75 33.90
C ALA A 11 3.83 -65.64 33.88
N ALA A 12 4.70 -65.61 32.89
CA ALA A 12 5.61 -64.48 32.63
C ALA A 12 4.77 -63.30 32.07
N LEU A 13 4.52 -62.29 32.89
CA LEU A 13 3.97 -61.01 32.45
C LEU A 13 5.12 -60.24 31.76
N ALA A 14 5.13 -60.23 30.44
CA ALA A 14 5.95 -59.33 29.66
C ALA A 14 5.32 -57.94 29.77
N VAL A 15 5.90 -57.08 30.63
CA VAL A 15 5.55 -55.65 30.69
C VAL A 15 6.20 -54.99 29.46
N TRP A 16 5.38 -54.73 28.45
CA TRP A 16 5.76 -53.85 27.35
C TRP A 16 5.75 -52.41 27.88
N ILE A 17 6.94 -51.88 28.22
CA ILE A 17 7.13 -50.45 28.43
C ILE A 17 7.05 -49.81 27.04
N LEU A 18 5.91 -49.32 26.69
CA LEU A 18 5.75 -48.37 25.58
C LEU A 18 6.48 -47.09 26.02
N PHE A 19 7.71 -46.92 25.58
CA PHE A 19 8.32 -45.63 25.48
C PHE A 19 7.52 -44.83 24.46
N SER A 20 6.45 -44.16 24.95
CA SER A 20 5.85 -43.04 24.25
C SER A 20 6.93 -41.95 24.23
N CYS A 21 7.66 -41.85 23.13
CA CYS A 21 8.32 -40.59 22.80
C CYS A 21 7.25 -39.55 22.63
N SER A 22 6.83 -38.92 23.73
CA SER A 22 6.24 -37.60 23.69
C SER A 22 7.35 -36.66 23.26
N GLY A 23 7.55 -36.57 21.94
CA GLY A 23 8.14 -35.36 21.39
C GLY A 23 7.30 -34.22 21.94
N THR A 24 7.84 -33.47 22.86
CA THR A 24 7.31 -32.15 23.19
C THR A 24 7.32 -31.40 21.86
N GLU A 25 6.17 -31.41 21.15
CA GLU A 25 5.92 -30.36 20.17
C GLU A 25 6.18 -29.07 20.93
N LYS A 26 7.29 -28.41 20.58
CA LYS A 26 7.48 -27.03 21.02
C LYS A 26 6.22 -26.34 20.55
N GLU A 27 5.34 -25.93 21.46
CA GLU A 27 4.27 -25.02 21.15
C GLU A 27 4.93 -23.82 20.47
N THR A 28 4.88 -23.83 19.14
CA THR A 28 5.35 -22.71 18.35
C THR A 28 4.35 -21.59 18.64
N VAL A 29 4.82 -20.51 19.28
CA VAL A 29 4.01 -19.32 19.49
C VAL A 29 3.43 -18.95 18.12
N PRO A 30 2.09 -18.93 17.95
CA PRO A 30 1.52 -18.64 16.65
C PRO A 30 1.99 -17.27 16.18
N THR A 31 2.43 -17.16 14.94
CA THR A 31 2.80 -15.88 14.36
C THR A 31 1.62 -14.93 14.47
N ARG A 32 1.81 -13.82 15.15
CA ARG A 32 0.75 -12.84 15.35
C ARG A 32 0.57 -12.02 14.09
N ARG A 33 1.66 -11.46 13.57
CA ARG A 33 1.62 -10.59 12.39
C ARG A 33 2.83 -10.84 11.49
N VAL A 34 2.58 -10.84 10.19
CA VAL A 34 3.62 -10.73 9.17
C VAL A 34 3.48 -9.37 8.51
N VAL A 35 4.55 -8.60 8.49
CA VAL A 35 4.66 -7.37 7.69
C VAL A 35 5.60 -7.65 6.53
N LEU A 36 5.11 -7.48 5.31
CA LEU A 36 5.92 -7.56 4.10
C LEU A 36 6.18 -6.16 3.58
N MET A 37 7.45 -5.78 3.44
CA MET A 37 7.85 -4.67 2.56
C MET A 37 8.11 -5.22 1.17
N TYR A 38 7.32 -4.78 0.19
CA TYR A 38 7.46 -5.13 -1.22
C TYR A 38 8.13 -3.97 -1.96
N GLY A 39 9.45 -4.02 -2.06
CA GLY A 39 10.28 -3.02 -2.74
C GLY A 39 10.43 -3.37 -4.22
N ALA A 40 9.53 -2.88 -5.05
CA ALA A 40 9.41 -3.24 -6.46
C ALA A 40 9.60 -2.04 -7.38
N ALA A 41 10.77 -1.44 -7.33
CA ALA A 41 11.13 -0.43 -8.31
C ALA A 41 12.52 -0.72 -8.88
N TYR A 42 12.62 -1.76 -9.66
CA TYR A 42 13.80 -2.03 -10.48
C TYR A 42 13.85 -1.02 -11.63
N SER A 43 14.06 0.23 -11.30
CA SER A 43 13.92 1.42 -12.13
C SER A 43 14.81 2.54 -11.61
N ASN A 44 14.56 3.76 -12.04
CA ASN A 44 15.23 4.98 -11.53
C ASN A 44 14.97 5.28 -10.03
N LEU A 45 14.17 4.48 -9.32
CA LEU A 45 14.00 4.53 -7.86
C LEU A 45 14.77 3.43 -7.13
N SER A 46 15.52 2.60 -7.84
CA SER A 46 16.11 1.39 -7.29
C SER A 46 16.98 1.64 -6.06
N ALA A 47 17.86 2.66 -6.11
CA ALA A 47 18.71 3.00 -4.98
C ALA A 47 17.93 3.59 -3.80
N ASN A 48 16.92 4.42 -4.08
CA ASN A 48 16.07 5.00 -3.03
C ASN A 48 15.33 3.91 -2.25
N ILE A 49 14.72 2.94 -2.96
CA ILE A 49 14.03 1.84 -2.30
C ILE A 49 15.00 0.89 -1.59
N ALA A 50 16.23 0.72 -2.10
CA ALA A 50 17.27 0.00 -1.37
C ALA A 50 17.61 0.68 -0.04
N GLU A 51 17.70 2.01 -0.02
CA GLU A 51 17.89 2.81 1.19
C GLU A 51 16.70 2.68 2.14
N ASP A 52 15.47 2.81 1.65
CA ASP A 52 14.22 2.60 2.42
C ASP A 52 14.22 1.23 3.13
N ILE A 53 14.64 0.17 2.42
CA ILE A 53 14.77 -1.19 2.97
C ILE A 53 15.83 -1.23 4.08
N ASP A 54 16.97 -0.60 3.88
CA ASP A 54 18.05 -0.56 4.86
C ASP A 54 17.62 0.23 6.11
N GLU A 55 16.93 1.34 5.96
CA GLU A 55 16.34 2.12 7.05
C GLU A 55 15.33 1.30 7.85
N LEU A 56 14.36 0.64 7.18
CA LEU A 56 13.38 -0.21 7.84
C LEU A 56 14.06 -1.33 8.64
N CYS A 57 15.05 -2.00 8.05
CA CYS A 57 15.80 -3.08 8.72
C CYS A 57 16.66 -2.56 9.87
N SER A 58 17.15 -1.33 9.80
CA SER A 58 17.96 -0.73 10.85
C SER A 58 17.13 -0.34 12.08
N GLY A 59 15.84 -0.10 11.89
CA GLY A 59 14.90 0.28 12.93
C GLY A 59 14.66 -0.78 14.01
N ASN A 60 13.62 -0.58 14.80
CA ASN A 60 13.25 -1.51 15.89
C ASN A 60 12.43 -2.69 15.34
N ILE A 61 13.10 -3.57 14.62
CA ILE A 61 12.50 -4.78 14.04
C ILE A 61 12.42 -5.92 15.07
N PRO A 62 11.54 -6.94 14.85
CA PRO A 62 11.35 -8.05 15.79
C PRO A 62 12.62 -8.86 16.04
N PHE A 63 12.72 -9.43 17.24
CA PHE A 63 13.71 -10.47 17.54
C PHE A 63 13.33 -11.80 16.86
N VAL A 64 14.31 -12.67 16.64
CA VAL A 64 14.12 -14.02 16.03
C VAL A 64 13.06 -14.84 16.77
N SER A 65 12.95 -14.68 18.08
CA SER A 65 11.95 -15.34 18.93
C SER A 65 10.64 -14.59 19.09
N GLY A 66 10.48 -13.43 18.42
CA GLY A 66 9.28 -12.62 18.48
C GLY A 66 8.11 -13.28 17.74
N SER A 67 6.89 -12.87 18.11
CA SER A 67 5.66 -13.34 17.45
C SER A 67 5.35 -12.62 16.14
N ASP A 68 6.07 -11.54 15.83
CA ASP A 68 5.95 -10.80 14.57
C ASP A 68 7.13 -11.12 13.66
N ILE A 69 6.88 -11.07 12.36
CA ILE A 69 7.86 -11.36 11.31
C ILE A 69 7.91 -10.19 10.34
N LEU A 70 9.10 -9.66 10.12
CA LEU A 70 9.37 -8.74 9.01
C LEU A 70 9.94 -9.52 7.84
N LEU A 71 9.24 -9.46 6.72
CA LEU A 71 9.70 -9.95 5.42
C LEU A 71 9.95 -8.77 4.50
N VAL A 72 10.92 -8.93 3.63
CA VAL A 72 11.27 -7.94 2.60
C VAL A 72 11.44 -8.65 1.27
N TYR A 73 10.66 -8.24 0.29
CA TYR A 73 10.91 -8.54 -1.11
C TYR A 73 11.67 -7.37 -1.72
N ALA A 74 12.88 -7.61 -2.17
CA ALA A 74 13.77 -6.60 -2.73
C ALA A 74 14.10 -6.92 -4.18
N HIS A 75 13.73 -6.02 -5.09
CA HIS A 75 14.21 -6.02 -6.47
C HIS A 75 14.81 -4.64 -6.75
N THR A 76 16.02 -4.42 -6.23
CA THR A 76 16.69 -3.12 -6.23
C THR A 76 18.17 -3.28 -6.56
N THR A 77 18.81 -2.18 -6.95
CA THR A 77 20.26 -2.04 -7.08
C THR A 77 20.74 -0.85 -6.25
N SER A 78 22.05 -0.74 -6.07
CA SER A 78 22.67 0.40 -5.38
C SER A 78 22.70 1.69 -6.21
N SER A 79 22.26 1.65 -7.46
CA SER A 79 22.28 2.79 -8.37
C SER A 79 20.99 2.88 -9.16
N ASN A 80 20.46 4.11 -9.28
CA ASN A 80 19.26 4.40 -10.08
C ASN A 80 19.51 4.33 -11.61
N SER A 81 20.73 4.03 -12.06
CA SER A 81 21.06 3.87 -13.48
C SER A 81 21.34 2.41 -13.90
N ASP A 82 21.49 1.49 -12.95
CA ASP A 82 21.93 0.12 -13.21
C ASP A 82 20.79 -0.88 -13.43
N TYR A 83 19.56 -0.41 -13.50
CA TYR A 83 18.36 -1.26 -13.64
C TYR A 83 18.21 -1.95 -15.00
N ASN A 84 19.11 -1.68 -15.95
CA ASN A 84 19.15 -2.38 -17.24
C ASN A 84 19.84 -3.75 -17.17
N THR A 85 20.60 -4.04 -16.09
CA THR A 85 21.25 -5.33 -15.90
C THR A 85 20.33 -6.25 -15.13
N PRO A 86 19.85 -7.37 -15.71
CA PRO A 86 18.94 -8.28 -15.01
C PRO A 86 19.51 -8.77 -13.70
N THR A 87 18.77 -8.59 -12.61
CA THR A 87 19.10 -9.13 -11.28
C THR A 87 17.95 -9.99 -10.77
N SER A 88 18.27 -10.91 -9.85
CA SER A 88 17.28 -11.77 -9.23
C SER A 88 16.63 -11.06 -8.05
N PRO A 89 15.29 -10.89 -8.03
CA PRO A 89 14.60 -10.44 -6.83
C PRO A 89 14.80 -11.44 -5.68
N VAL A 90 14.83 -10.93 -4.45
CA VAL A 90 15.07 -11.73 -3.26
C VAL A 90 13.98 -11.47 -2.21
N LEU A 91 13.40 -12.54 -1.66
CA LEU A 91 12.60 -12.49 -0.44
C LEU A 91 13.48 -12.89 0.74
N PHE A 92 13.57 -12.06 1.77
CA PHE A 92 14.32 -12.38 2.99
C PHE A 92 13.53 -12.00 4.25
N ARG A 93 13.83 -12.66 5.36
CA ARG A 93 13.39 -12.29 6.69
C ARG A 93 14.44 -11.39 7.33
N ALA A 94 14.02 -10.23 7.87
CA ALA A 94 14.86 -9.35 8.68
C ALA A 94 14.46 -9.48 10.16
N PHE A 95 15.46 -9.62 11.05
CA PHE A 95 15.23 -9.78 12.48
C PHE A 95 16.48 -9.41 13.30
N ARG A 96 16.27 -9.20 14.62
CA ARG A 96 17.38 -9.14 15.59
C ARG A 96 17.64 -10.54 16.14
N ASP A 97 18.91 -10.97 16.13
CA ASP A 97 19.28 -12.19 16.83
C ASP A 97 19.27 -11.99 18.37
N MET A 98 19.62 -13.04 19.13
CA MET A 98 19.59 -12.98 20.59
C MET A 98 20.60 -11.97 21.19
N GLU A 99 21.58 -11.55 20.39
CA GLU A 99 22.58 -10.53 20.75
C GLU A 99 22.16 -9.12 20.29
N GLY A 100 20.96 -8.98 19.66
CA GLY A 100 20.45 -7.74 19.15
C GLY A 100 21.00 -7.32 17.76
N LYS A 101 21.82 -8.19 17.13
CA LYS A 101 22.42 -7.91 15.83
C LYS A 101 21.41 -8.13 14.72
N LEU A 102 21.37 -7.23 13.76
CA LEU A 102 20.57 -7.37 12.52
C LEU A 102 21.03 -8.62 11.74
N ARG A 103 20.05 -9.44 11.37
CA ARG A 103 20.21 -10.60 10.47
C ARG A 103 19.22 -10.48 9.32
N ARG A 104 19.63 -10.99 8.16
CA ARG A 104 18.81 -11.12 6.96
C ARG A 104 18.96 -12.56 6.45
N ASP A 105 17.90 -13.35 6.63
CA ASP A 105 17.88 -14.74 6.17
C ASP A 105 17.13 -14.82 4.84
N THR A 106 17.81 -15.20 3.77
CA THR A 106 17.21 -15.40 2.45
C THR A 106 16.19 -16.54 2.50
N ILE A 107 14.96 -16.25 2.10
CA ILE A 107 13.84 -17.18 2.02
C ILE A 107 13.74 -17.75 0.62
N SER A 108 13.78 -16.88 -0.40
CA SER A 108 13.67 -17.25 -1.81
C SER A 108 14.43 -16.27 -2.70
N VAL A 109 14.94 -16.81 -3.80
CA VAL A 109 15.53 -16.04 -4.90
C VAL A 109 14.67 -16.30 -6.13
N TYR A 110 14.16 -15.23 -6.74
CA TYR A 110 13.28 -15.33 -7.90
C TYR A 110 14.07 -15.22 -9.21
N PRO A 111 13.54 -15.76 -10.32
CA PRO A 111 14.17 -15.61 -11.62
C PRO A 111 14.38 -14.15 -12.02
N THR A 112 15.45 -13.86 -12.73
CA THR A 112 15.72 -12.52 -13.30
C THR A 112 14.68 -12.08 -14.32
N THR A 113 13.82 -13.00 -14.78
CA THR A 113 12.72 -12.74 -15.69
C THR A 113 11.45 -12.26 -14.99
N ASP A 114 11.39 -12.37 -13.65
CA ASP A 114 10.23 -11.92 -12.88
C ASP A 114 10.21 -10.39 -12.83
N VAL A 115 9.17 -9.81 -13.42
CA VAL A 115 8.95 -8.36 -13.44
C VAL A 115 8.16 -7.98 -12.19
N SER A 116 8.82 -7.37 -11.22
CA SER A 116 8.27 -7.09 -9.88
C SER A 116 7.04 -6.16 -9.88
N SER A 117 6.89 -5.35 -10.90
CA SER A 117 5.76 -4.45 -11.11
C SER A 117 4.59 -5.10 -11.88
N THR A 118 4.43 -6.42 -11.80
CA THR A 118 3.27 -7.14 -12.35
C THR A 118 2.43 -7.78 -11.25
N ALA A 119 1.12 -7.87 -11.49
CA ALA A 119 0.17 -8.53 -10.58
C ALA A 119 0.51 -10.01 -10.38
N GLU A 120 1.03 -10.68 -11.40
CA GLU A 120 1.45 -12.08 -11.34
C GLU A 120 2.58 -12.30 -10.34
N VAL A 121 3.64 -11.48 -10.40
CA VAL A 121 4.79 -11.60 -9.48
C VAL A 121 4.38 -11.19 -8.07
N LEU A 122 3.58 -10.15 -7.91
CA LEU A 122 3.03 -9.76 -6.61
C LEU A 122 2.21 -10.89 -5.99
N ASN A 123 1.31 -11.51 -6.75
CA ASN A 123 0.51 -12.64 -6.28
C ASN A 123 1.39 -13.84 -5.89
N LYS A 124 2.39 -14.18 -6.69
CA LYS A 124 3.35 -15.24 -6.43
C LYS A 124 4.06 -15.04 -5.09
N VAL A 125 4.57 -13.83 -4.85
CA VAL A 125 5.28 -13.49 -3.60
C VAL A 125 4.34 -13.51 -2.40
N LEU A 126 3.16 -12.88 -2.51
CA LEU A 126 2.17 -12.85 -1.42
C LEU A 126 1.62 -14.24 -1.10
N THR A 127 1.45 -15.10 -2.10
CA THR A 127 1.04 -16.50 -1.89
C THR A 127 2.12 -17.27 -1.15
N GLU A 128 3.40 -17.13 -1.55
CA GLU A 128 4.51 -17.75 -0.83
C GLU A 128 4.60 -17.26 0.62
N VAL A 129 4.41 -15.96 0.85
CA VAL A 129 4.38 -15.38 2.21
C VAL A 129 3.25 -15.98 3.04
N LYS A 130 2.04 -16.06 2.50
CA LYS A 130 0.88 -16.64 3.17
C LYS A 130 1.09 -18.11 3.54
N ASP A 131 1.65 -18.90 2.61
CA ASP A 131 1.82 -20.34 2.76
C ASP A 131 2.95 -20.71 3.71
N ARG A 132 4.06 -19.96 3.67
CA ARG A 132 5.25 -20.24 4.50
C ARG A 132 5.21 -19.57 5.86
N PHE A 133 4.47 -18.49 6.01
CA PHE A 133 4.38 -17.70 7.23
C PHE A 133 2.92 -17.46 7.61
N PRO A 134 2.14 -18.53 7.92
CA PRO A 134 0.77 -18.37 8.36
C PRO A 134 0.71 -17.54 9.64
N ALA A 135 -0.12 -16.49 9.64
CA ALA A 135 -0.25 -15.53 10.72
C ALA A 135 -1.71 -15.15 10.98
N ARG A 136 -1.96 -14.54 12.13
CA ARG A 136 -3.30 -14.00 12.45
C ARG A 136 -3.61 -12.73 11.68
N GLY A 137 -2.58 -11.93 11.35
CA GLY A 137 -2.70 -10.69 10.60
C GLY A 137 -1.55 -10.50 9.63
N TYR A 138 -1.82 -9.74 8.56
CA TYR A 138 -0.85 -9.40 7.54
C TYR A 138 -0.86 -7.90 7.26
N GLY A 139 0.32 -7.30 7.16
CA GLY A 139 0.52 -5.93 6.70
C GLY A 139 1.37 -5.89 5.44
N LEU A 140 1.06 -4.98 4.53
CA LEU A 140 1.82 -4.75 3.31
C LEU A 140 2.30 -3.30 3.27
N ILE A 141 3.60 -3.12 3.04
CA ILE A 141 4.21 -1.86 2.61
C ILE A 141 4.61 -2.07 1.17
N PHE A 142 4.00 -1.32 0.26
CA PHE A 142 4.29 -1.40 -1.17
C PHE A 142 5.02 -0.13 -1.60
N SER A 143 6.32 -0.24 -1.91
CA SER A 143 7.15 0.87 -2.35
C SER A 143 7.52 0.72 -3.82
N SER A 144 7.05 1.65 -4.65
CA SER A 144 7.21 1.66 -6.10
C SER A 144 6.83 3.01 -6.68
N HIS A 145 6.87 3.12 -8.00
CA HIS A 145 6.14 4.18 -8.70
C HIS A 145 4.63 4.04 -8.52
N GLY A 146 3.91 5.17 -8.57
CA GLY A 146 2.46 5.21 -8.50
C GLY A 146 1.85 6.13 -9.55
N ARG A 147 0.63 5.81 -9.98
CA ARG A 147 -0.16 6.59 -10.94
C ARG A 147 -1.66 6.64 -10.60
N GLY A 148 -1.98 6.35 -9.34
CA GLY A 148 -3.36 6.29 -8.87
C GLY A 148 -4.21 5.29 -9.66
N TRP A 149 -5.41 5.73 -10.04
CA TRP A 149 -6.38 4.92 -10.77
C TRP A 149 -6.14 4.86 -12.30
N LEU A 150 -5.17 5.59 -12.84
CA LEU A 150 -4.92 5.63 -14.29
C LEU A 150 -4.53 4.24 -14.82
N PRO A 151 -5.09 3.82 -15.98
CA PRO A 151 -4.73 2.53 -16.58
C PRO A 151 -3.25 2.48 -16.99
N VAL A 152 -2.66 1.30 -16.90
CA VAL A 152 -1.21 1.08 -17.06
C VAL A 152 -0.66 1.68 -18.36
N ASN A 153 -1.38 1.54 -19.46
CA ASN A 153 -0.93 1.98 -20.79
C ASN A 153 -1.43 3.39 -21.17
N TYR A 154 -2.06 4.10 -20.23
CA TYR A 154 -2.53 5.44 -20.51
C TYR A 154 -1.37 6.44 -20.50
N SER A 155 -1.16 7.10 -21.64
CA SER A 155 -0.17 8.17 -21.79
C SER A 155 -0.79 9.32 -22.58
N GLU A 156 -0.74 10.53 -22.02
CA GLU A 156 -0.99 11.76 -22.75
C GLU A 156 0.35 12.42 -23.05
N PRO A 157 0.61 12.87 -24.28
CA PRO A 157 1.90 13.49 -24.63
C PRO A 157 2.27 14.68 -23.76
N SER A 158 1.29 15.50 -23.37
CA SER A 158 1.48 16.64 -22.46
C SER A 158 1.75 16.23 -21.01
N TYR A 159 1.35 15.04 -20.61
CA TYR A 159 1.50 14.50 -19.28
C TYR A 159 2.89 13.86 -19.07
N VAL A 160 3.43 13.25 -20.13
CA VAL A 160 4.77 12.63 -20.12
C VAL A 160 5.87 13.67 -20.11
N LEU A 161 5.69 14.78 -20.86
CA LEU A 161 6.73 15.81 -21.01
C LEU A 161 6.94 16.68 -19.76
N SER A 162 5.89 16.85 -18.93
CA SER A 162 6.00 17.62 -17.67
C SER A 162 6.53 16.82 -16.48
N SER A 163 6.61 15.50 -16.62
CA SER A 163 6.99 14.57 -15.55
C SER A 163 8.39 13.99 -15.70
N VAL A 164 9.21 14.49 -16.64
CA VAL A 164 10.61 14.04 -16.73
C VAL A 164 11.38 14.63 -15.55
N PRO A 165 11.89 13.80 -14.62
CA PRO A 165 12.73 14.29 -13.54
C PRO A 165 13.94 15.04 -14.11
N GLY A 166 14.03 16.35 -13.85
CA GLY A 166 15.16 17.17 -14.26
C GLY A 166 14.81 18.40 -15.13
N GLU A 167 13.59 18.54 -15.65
CA GLU A 167 13.21 19.77 -16.37
C GLU A 167 12.86 20.94 -15.44
N ASN A 168 12.37 20.66 -14.22
CA ASN A 168 12.24 21.71 -13.22
C ASN A 168 13.28 21.50 -12.11
N LYS A 169 14.45 22.11 -12.26
CA LYS A 169 15.60 21.99 -11.33
C LYS A 169 15.31 22.53 -9.93
N ASP A 170 14.16 23.14 -9.73
CA ASP A 170 13.77 23.79 -8.49
C ASP A 170 12.99 22.87 -7.55
N PHE A 171 12.56 21.68 -8.02
CA PHE A 171 11.77 20.73 -7.22
C PHE A 171 12.55 19.45 -6.92
N PRO A 172 12.41 18.89 -5.70
CA PRO A 172 12.99 17.61 -5.38
C PRO A 172 12.33 16.47 -6.19
N PRO A 173 13.07 15.38 -6.46
CA PRO A 173 12.51 14.23 -7.19
C PRO A 173 11.41 13.55 -6.39
N THR A 174 10.42 12.99 -7.12
CA THR A 174 9.29 12.24 -6.57
C THR A 174 9.29 10.78 -7.05
N LYS A 175 8.49 9.93 -6.41
CA LYS A 175 8.20 8.55 -6.86
C LYS A 175 7.19 8.51 -8.02
N TRP A 176 6.99 9.63 -8.72
CA TRP A 176 6.17 9.72 -9.92
C TRP A 176 6.86 9.01 -11.09
N LEU A 177 6.05 8.44 -11.96
CA LEU A 177 6.43 7.72 -13.17
C LEU A 177 7.85 8.01 -13.68
N GLY A 178 8.81 7.26 -13.17
CA GLY A 178 9.93 6.88 -13.99
C GLY A 178 9.44 5.77 -14.92
N ILE A 179 9.97 5.71 -16.12
CA ILE A 179 9.77 4.57 -17.01
C ILE A 179 10.28 3.35 -16.23
N GLU A 180 9.37 2.52 -15.68
CA GLU A 180 9.80 1.19 -15.27
C GLU A 180 10.45 0.55 -16.48
N ALA A 181 11.66 0.01 -16.25
CA ALA A 181 12.56 -0.52 -17.24
C ALA A 181 11.85 -1.00 -18.52
N ALA A 182 12.29 -0.52 -19.66
CA ALA A 182 12.09 -0.99 -21.03
C ALA A 182 10.74 -1.64 -21.45
N ASN A 183 9.89 -2.09 -20.52
CA ASN A 183 8.71 -2.91 -20.80
C ASN A 183 7.37 -2.22 -20.49
N GLY A 184 7.36 -0.99 -19.95
CA GLY A 184 6.11 -0.27 -19.63
C GLY A 184 5.18 -1.02 -18.67
N SER A 185 5.74 -1.94 -17.87
CA SER A 185 4.96 -2.76 -16.95
C SER A 185 4.48 -1.95 -15.75
N GLY A 186 3.28 -2.25 -15.29
CA GLY A 186 2.65 -1.67 -14.12
C GLY A 186 1.50 -2.56 -13.69
N ILE A 187 0.95 -2.31 -12.52
CA ILE A 187 -0.21 -3.06 -12.02
C ILE A 187 -1.44 -2.18 -12.16
N ASP A 188 -2.43 -2.66 -12.93
CA ASP A 188 -3.78 -2.08 -12.91
C ASP A 188 -4.38 -2.25 -11.51
N ILE A 189 -5.12 -1.25 -11.02
CA ILE A 189 -5.65 -1.29 -9.64
C ILE A 189 -6.62 -2.45 -9.39
N ARG A 190 -7.31 -2.93 -10.43
CA ARG A 190 -8.17 -4.12 -10.34
C ARG A 190 -7.32 -5.38 -10.19
N ASP A 191 -6.26 -5.50 -10.99
CA ASP A 191 -5.32 -6.61 -10.93
C ASP A 191 -4.52 -6.58 -9.63
N LEU A 192 -4.23 -5.38 -9.08
CA LEU A 192 -3.61 -5.20 -7.77
C LEU A 192 -4.47 -5.81 -6.66
N ALA A 193 -5.78 -5.52 -6.68
CA ALA A 193 -6.71 -6.11 -5.71
C ALA A 193 -6.75 -7.64 -5.84
N ASP A 194 -6.83 -8.16 -7.07
CA ASP A 194 -6.91 -9.59 -7.32
C ASP A 194 -5.61 -10.32 -6.96
N ALA A 195 -4.46 -9.65 -7.08
CA ALA A 195 -3.16 -10.21 -6.72
C ALA A 195 -2.98 -10.47 -5.22
N ILE A 196 -3.81 -9.90 -4.35
CA ILE A 196 -3.72 -10.08 -2.89
C ILE A 196 -4.53 -11.31 -2.45
N PRO A 197 -3.87 -12.43 -2.05
CA PRO A 197 -4.54 -13.71 -1.78
C PRO A 197 -5.05 -13.86 -0.34
N MET A 198 -4.82 -12.85 0.53
CA MET A 198 -5.28 -12.84 1.92
C MET A 198 -5.84 -11.47 2.29
N LYS A 199 -6.62 -11.40 3.37
CA LYS A 199 -7.02 -10.11 3.96
C LYS A 199 -5.82 -9.50 4.68
N LEU A 200 -5.56 -8.24 4.39
CA LEU A 200 -4.54 -7.44 5.06
C LEU A 200 -5.17 -6.62 6.20
N ASP A 201 -4.51 -6.52 7.33
CA ASP A 201 -4.86 -5.58 8.40
C ASP A 201 -4.65 -4.14 7.89
N PHE A 202 -3.55 -3.94 7.16
CA PHE A 202 -3.23 -2.65 6.54
C PHE A 202 -2.43 -2.82 5.25
N CYS A 203 -2.56 -1.81 4.38
CA CYS A 203 -1.74 -1.63 3.19
C CYS A 203 -1.23 -0.19 3.14
N ILE A 204 0.09 0.01 3.15
CA ILE A 204 0.75 1.30 3.02
C ILE A 204 1.33 1.39 1.62
N MET A 205 0.86 2.35 0.82
CA MET A 205 1.37 2.63 -0.52
C MET A 205 2.35 3.79 -0.47
N ASP A 206 3.63 3.48 -0.49
CA ASP A 206 4.70 4.46 -0.68
C ASP A 206 4.94 4.66 -2.18
N ALA A 207 3.93 5.24 -2.81
CA ALA A 207 3.83 5.46 -4.25
C ALA A 207 2.95 6.68 -4.55
N CYS A 208 3.28 7.43 -5.60
CA CYS A 208 2.61 8.69 -5.94
C CYS A 208 1.13 8.50 -6.30
N LEU A 209 0.28 9.47 -5.89
CA LEU A 209 -1.12 9.61 -6.30
C LEU A 209 -2.04 8.43 -5.95
N MET A 210 -1.58 7.52 -5.09
CA MET A 210 -2.40 6.37 -4.69
C MET A 210 -3.53 6.74 -3.72
N GLY A 211 -3.53 7.94 -3.13
CA GLY A 211 -4.56 8.45 -2.24
C GLY A 211 -5.82 8.90 -2.97
N CYS A 212 -6.29 8.11 -3.91
CA CYS A 212 -7.56 8.31 -4.61
C CYS A 212 -8.62 7.30 -4.17
N VAL A 213 -9.87 7.74 -4.17
CA VAL A 213 -10.99 6.92 -3.69
C VAL A 213 -11.17 5.64 -4.53
N GLU A 214 -10.82 5.70 -5.81
CA GLU A 214 -10.88 4.56 -6.73
C GLU A 214 -9.98 3.42 -6.26
N VAL A 215 -8.72 3.72 -5.92
CA VAL A 215 -7.77 2.73 -5.41
C VAL A 215 -8.23 2.17 -4.06
N ALA A 216 -8.61 3.05 -3.13
CA ALA A 216 -9.10 2.63 -1.82
C ALA A 216 -10.32 1.71 -1.95
N TYR A 217 -11.23 2.03 -2.88
CA TYR A 217 -12.46 1.26 -3.09
C TYR A 217 -12.21 -0.09 -3.78
N GLU A 218 -11.26 -0.19 -4.71
CA GLU A 218 -10.84 -1.49 -5.27
C GLU A 218 -10.22 -2.39 -4.18
N LEU A 219 -9.45 -1.81 -3.26
CA LEU A 219 -8.77 -2.55 -2.19
C LEU A 219 -9.65 -2.85 -0.96
N ARG A 220 -10.91 -2.36 -0.88
CA ARG A 220 -11.74 -2.42 0.33
C ARG A 220 -11.99 -3.83 0.86
N GLU A 221 -12.06 -4.81 -0.02
CA GLU A 221 -12.23 -6.21 0.36
C GLU A 221 -10.89 -6.89 0.72
N LYS A 222 -9.78 -6.27 0.38
CA LYS A 222 -8.43 -6.84 0.50
C LYS A 222 -7.66 -6.31 1.71
N CYS A 223 -7.94 -5.09 2.16
CA CYS A 223 -7.33 -4.55 3.38
C CYS A 223 -8.36 -3.85 4.27
N SER A 224 -8.04 -3.78 5.56
CA SER A 224 -8.89 -3.08 6.54
C SER A 224 -8.56 -1.60 6.59
N VAL A 225 -7.28 -1.25 6.55
CA VAL A 225 -6.80 0.13 6.53
C VAL A 225 -5.87 0.35 5.36
N PHE A 226 -6.08 1.42 4.61
CA PHE A 226 -5.26 1.84 3.48
C PHE A 226 -4.59 3.17 3.80
N ILE A 227 -3.26 3.27 3.60
CA ILE A 227 -2.47 4.49 3.80
C ILE A 227 -1.78 4.84 2.50
N SER A 228 -1.86 6.11 2.10
CA SER A 228 -1.29 6.59 0.84
C SER A 228 -1.22 8.11 0.80
N SER A 229 -0.78 8.66 -0.33
CA SER A 229 -0.76 10.09 -0.60
C SER A 229 -1.63 10.44 -1.81
N PRO A 230 -2.55 11.42 -1.71
CA PRO A 230 -3.28 11.93 -2.87
C PRO A 230 -2.41 12.78 -3.82
N THR A 231 -1.29 13.35 -3.34
CA THR A 231 -0.26 13.96 -4.20
C THR A 231 0.82 12.95 -4.56
N GLU A 232 1.85 13.41 -5.23
CA GLU A 232 3.09 12.64 -5.34
C GLU A 232 3.75 12.45 -3.97
N ILE A 233 4.72 11.55 -3.90
CA ILE A 233 5.59 11.32 -2.73
C ILE A 233 7.02 11.64 -3.17
N LEU A 234 7.76 12.42 -2.35
CA LEU A 234 9.17 12.64 -2.57
C LEU A 234 9.95 11.33 -2.48
N THR A 235 11.08 11.22 -3.18
CA THR A 235 11.85 9.97 -3.27
C THR A 235 12.29 9.39 -1.93
N ASN A 236 12.43 10.21 -0.89
CA ASN A 236 12.72 9.75 0.47
C ASN A 236 11.57 8.95 1.11
N GLY A 237 10.36 8.97 0.53
CA GLY A 237 9.25 8.14 1.00
C GLY A 237 8.78 8.39 2.43
N PHE A 238 8.27 7.34 3.07
CA PHE A 238 7.88 7.34 4.48
C PHE A 238 9.11 7.28 5.41
N ILE A 239 8.90 7.47 6.72
CA ILE A 239 9.98 7.44 7.71
C ILE A 239 10.21 6.00 8.16
N TYR A 240 11.03 5.29 7.41
CA TYR A 240 11.23 3.85 7.57
C TYR A 240 11.97 3.47 8.85
N THR A 241 12.83 4.34 9.37
CA THR A 241 13.61 4.10 10.60
C THR A 241 12.74 3.85 11.83
N THR A 242 11.56 4.49 11.92
CA THR A 242 10.61 4.35 13.05
C THR A 242 9.42 3.46 12.70
N MET A 243 9.14 3.26 11.43
CA MET A 243 7.96 2.54 10.94
C MET A 243 7.84 1.13 11.53
N ALA A 244 8.95 0.38 11.63
CA ALA A 244 8.93 -0.97 12.19
C ALA A 244 8.39 -1.00 13.64
N ALA A 245 8.72 0.00 14.46
CA ALA A 245 8.25 0.11 15.82
C ALA A 245 6.73 0.33 15.91
N HIS A 246 6.17 1.09 14.97
CA HIS A 246 4.73 1.36 14.91
C HIS A 246 3.92 0.17 14.37
N LEU A 247 4.50 -0.60 13.45
CA LEU A 247 3.78 -1.68 12.78
C LEU A 247 3.88 -3.03 13.49
N MET A 248 4.93 -3.22 14.30
CA MET A 248 5.26 -4.51 14.93
C MET A 248 5.54 -4.31 16.43
N GLY A 249 5.24 -5.33 17.21
CA GLY A 249 5.39 -5.28 18.67
C GLY A 249 4.18 -5.92 19.34
N LEU A 250 4.05 -5.80 20.66
CA LEU A 250 2.96 -6.45 21.43
C LEU A 250 1.60 -5.74 21.25
N GLN A 251 1.60 -4.50 20.82
CA GLN A 251 0.39 -3.70 20.60
C GLN A 251 -0.15 -3.87 19.17
N ASP A 252 -1.36 -3.37 18.94
CA ASP A 252 -1.89 -3.21 17.60
C ASP A 252 -1.08 -2.17 16.83
N PRO A 253 -1.05 -2.23 15.48
CA PRO A 253 -0.32 -1.27 14.68
C PRO A 253 -0.76 0.17 14.91
N GLU A 254 0.20 1.05 15.19
CA GLU A 254 -0.03 2.48 15.38
C GLU A 254 -0.01 3.20 14.01
N LEU A 255 -0.95 2.86 13.14
CA LEU A 255 -0.99 3.34 11.76
C LEU A 255 -1.10 4.86 11.64
N GLN A 256 -1.83 5.50 12.55
CA GLN A 256 -1.91 6.96 12.60
C GLN A 256 -0.57 7.60 12.97
N SER A 257 0.25 6.93 13.77
CA SER A 257 1.60 7.42 14.09
C SER A 257 2.51 7.41 12.87
N VAL A 258 2.43 6.36 12.03
CA VAL A 258 3.13 6.33 10.72
C VAL A 258 2.75 7.52 9.85
N CYS A 259 1.46 7.84 9.74
CA CYS A 259 0.98 8.97 8.95
C CYS A 259 1.46 10.31 9.55
N ARG A 260 1.39 10.45 10.87
CA ARG A 260 1.78 11.68 11.57
C ARG A 260 3.26 11.95 11.42
N GLU A 261 4.12 10.96 11.61
CA GLU A 261 5.58 11.12 11.47
C GLU A 261 5.99 11.47 10.04
N TYR A 262 5.36 10.85 9.04
CA TYR A 262 5.55 11.24 7.65
C TYR A 262 5.23 12.72 7.43
N TYR A 263 4.06 13.18 7.87
CA TYR A 263 3.66 14.57 7.72
C TYR A 263 4.58 15.53 8.48
N GLU A 264 4.88 15.24 9.75
CA GLU A 264 5.71 16.09 10.61
C GLU A 264 7.13 16.22 10.04
N PHE A 265 7.69 15.15 9.50
CA PHE A 265 9.01 15.19 8.86
C PHE A 265 9.06 16.21 7.70
N TYR A 266 8.10 16.13 6.79
CA TYR A 266 8.06 17.05 5.64
C TYR A 266 7.57 18.45 6.04
N ALA A 267 6.68 18.59 6.98
CA ALA A 267 6.22 19.89 7.49
C ALA A 267 7.35 20.67 8.18
N ALA A 268 8.35 19.97 8.73
CA ALA A 268 9.54 20.58 9.32
C ALA A 268 10.58 21.03 8.29
N GLN A 269 10.45 20.62 7.03
CA GLN A 269 11.36 21.05 5.95
C GLN A 269 11.07 22.48 5.51
N SER A 270 11.87 22.97 4.56
CA SER A 270 11.74 24.30 3.98
C SER A 270 11.71 24.26 2.45
N GLY A 271 11.18 25.29 1.81
CA GLY A 271 11.06 25.38 0.36
C GLY A 271 10.26 24.22 -0.22
N SER A 272 10.66 23.73 -1.38
CA SER A 272 9.97 22.64 -2.10
C SER A 272 10.06 21.28 -1.39
N TYR A 273 10.96 21.10 -0.43
CA TYR A 273 11.00 19.90 0.40
C TYR A 273 9.87 19.86 1.45
N ARG A 274 9.24 21.00 1.76
CA ARG A 274 8.04 21.07 2.61
C ARG A 274 6.78 20.77 1.79
N SER A 275 6.73 19.56 1.23
CA SER A 275 5.68 19.11 0.31
C SER A 275 5.26 17.68 0.65
N ALA A 276 4.10 17.53 1.28
CA ALA A 276 3.55 16.22 1.63
C ALA A 276 2.03 16.26 1.79
N THR A 277 1.40 15.16 1.43
CA THR A 277 0.05 14.80 1.84
C THR A 277 0.04 13.34 2.27
N VAL A 278 -0.80 12.99 3.21
CA VAL A 278 -1.01 11.61 3.64
C VAL A 278 -2.46 11.41 4.07
N VAL A 279 -3.01 10.27 3.72
CA VAL A 279 -4.35 9.84 4.12
C VAL A 279 -4.32 8.42 4.67
N MET A 280 -5.08 8.21 5.74
CA MET A 280 -5.42 6.89 6.28
C MET A 280 -6.91 6.66 6.07
N VAL A 281 -7.25 5.57 5.41
CA VAL A 281 -8.62 5.20 5.03
C VAL A 281 -9.03 3.93 5.75
N ASP A 282 -10.13 3.97 6.47
CA ASP A 282 -10.82 2.76 6.95
C ASP A 282 -11.63 2.17 5.79
N CYS A 283 -11.07 1.17 5.14
CA CYS A 283 -11.67 0.52 3.97
C CYS A 283 -13.01 -0.14 4.30
N THR A 284 -13.25 -0.52 5.54
CA THR A 284 -14.51 -1.16 5.98
C THR A 284 -15.71 -0.18 5.96
N ARG A 285 -15.45 1.12 5.81
CA ARG A 285 -16.45 2.19 5.82
C ARG A 285 -16.70 2.81 4.44
N LEU A 286 -15.98 2.40 3.41
CA LEU A 286 -16.07 3.00 2.07
C LEU A 286 -17.45 2.86 1.41
N GLU A 287 -18.24 1.83 1.75
CA GLU A 287 -19.61 1.69 1.24
C GLU A 287 -20.51 2.84 1.71
N VAL A 288 -20.29 3.37 2.91
CA VAL A 288 -21.04 4.54 3.43
C VAL A 288 -20.71 5.77 2.57
N LEU A 289 -19.43 6.00 2.28
CA LEU A 289 -18.99 7.11 1.43
C LEU A 289 -19.53 6.96 0.01
N ALA A 290 -19.45 5.75 -0.58
CA ALA A 290 -19.95 5.47 -1.92
C ALA A 290 -21.46 5.76 -2.05
N SER A 291 -22.24 5.36 -1.04
CA SER A 291 -23.69 5.64 -1.02
C SER A 291 -24.00 7.12 -1.00
N VAL A 292 -23.29 7.91 -0.17
CA VAL A 292 -23.48 9.37 -0.10
C VAL A 292 -23.03 10.01 -1.42
N CYS A 293 -21.87 9.64 -1.94
CA CYS A 293 -21.38 10.17 -3.22
C CYS A 293 -22.33 9.83 -4.38
N SER A 294 -22.89 8.62 -4.43
CA SER A 294 -23.86 8.24 -5.47
C SER A 294 -25.10 9.13 -5.47
N GLN A 295 -25.62 9.46 -4.28
CA GLN A 295 -26.78 10.37 -4.15
C GLN A 295 -26.43 11.78 -4.64
N LEU A 296 -25.28 12.33 -4.22
CA LEU A 296 -24.86 13.68 -4.59
C LEU A 296 -24.51 13.77 -6.08
N ILE A 297 -23.80 12.78 -6.63
CA ILE A 297 -23.49 12.70 -8.05
C ILE A 297 -24.76 12.64 -8.90
N SER A 298 -25.76 11.88 -8.47
CA SER A 298 -27.06 11.80 -9.16
C SER A 298 -27.83 13.11 -9.08
N ALA A 299 -27.85 13.75 -7.92
CA ALA A 299 -28.59 15.02 -7.69
C ALA A 299 -27.99 16.20 -8.47
N HIS A 300 -26.65 16.22 -8.60
CA HIS A 300 -25.90 17.34 -9.21
C HIS A 300 -25.26 16.99 -10.55
N ARG A 301 -25.83 16.03 -11.28
CA ARG A 301 -25.29 15.52 -12.56
C ARG A 301 -24.99 16.61 -13.57
N THR A 302 -25.94 17.49 -13.81
CA THR A 302 -25.84 18.58 -14.79
C THR A 302 -24.71 19.54 -14.44
N GLU A 303 -24.58 19.87 -13.18
CA GLU A 303 -23.57 20.77 -12.65
C GLU A 303 -22.18 20.12 -12.73
N LEU A 304 -22.06 18.84 -12.38
CA LEU A 304 -20.83 18.06 -12.55
C LEU A 304 -20.34 18.04 -13.99
N ASP A 305 -21.26 17.86 -14.94
CA ASP A 305 -20.93 17.84 -16.38
C ASP A 305 -20.44 19.20 -16.92
N ASN A 306 -20.73 20.28 -16.20
CA ASN A 306 -20.41 21.65 -16.62
C ASN A 306 -19.48 22.38 -15.64
N ILE A 307 -18.90 21.67 -14.69
CA ILE A 307 -18.02 22.22 -13.64
C ILE A 307 -16.80 22.95 -14.24
N ASN A 308 -16.48 24.11 -13.70
CA ASN A 308 -15.21 24.77 -13.99
C ASN A 308 -14.05 24.06 -13.24
N ARG A 309 -13.31 23.23 -13.94
CA ARG A 309 -12.20 22.42 -13.37
C ARG A 309 -11.13 23.25 -12.68
N ASN A 310 -10.87 24.45 -13.20
CA ASN A 310 -9.87 25.35 -12.63
C ASN A 310 -10.25 25.90 -11.25
N SER A 311 -11.52 25.79 -10.84
CA SER A 311 -11.99 26.16 -9.52
C SER A 311 -11.97 25.02 -8.50
N VAL A 312 -11.66 23.79 -8.94
CA VAL A 312 -11.64 22.60 -8.10
C VAL A 312 -10.20 22.34 -7.63
N GLN A 313 -10.04 22.05 -6.35
CA GLN A 313 -8.76 21.66 -5.77
C GLN A 313 -8.22 20.41 -6.49
N ARG A 314 -7.02 20.53 -7.02
CA ARG A 314 -6.29 19.41 -7.63
C ARG A 314 -5.14 18.95 -6.71
N TYR A 315 -4.68 17.71 -6.91
CA TYR A 315 -3.57 17.12 -6.18
C TYR A 315 -2.31 16.94 -7.04
N PHE A 316 -2.42 17.08 -8.34
CA PHE A 316 -1.28 16.99 -9.24
C PHE A 316 -0.79 18.40 -9.61
N TYR A 317 0.49 18.68 -9.35
CA TYR A 317 1.07 20.02 -9.47
C TYR A 317 1.40 20.45 -10.90
N SER A 318 1.52 19.51 -11.84
CA SER A 318 1.88 19.82 -13.23
C SER A 318 1.10 20.99 -13.81
N SER A 319 1.77 21.80 -14.61
CA SER A 319 1.17 22.92 -15.35
C SER A 319 0.35 22.50 -16.58
N SER A 320 0.23 21.18 -16.85
CA SER A 320 -0.66 20.66 -17.90
C SER A 320 -2.10 21.13 -17.71
N ASP A 321 -2.82 21.37 -18.80
CA ASP A 321 -4.25 21.67 -18.77
C ASP A 321 -5.13 20.46 -18.42
N LEU A 322 -4.51 19.26 -18.38
CA LEU A 322 -5.19 18.00 -18.09
C LEU A 322 -4.81 17.50 -16.71
N HIS A 323 -5.78 17.35 -15.84
CA HIS A 323 -5.61 16.82 -14.50
C HIS A 323 -6.60 15.69 -14.25
N TRP A 324 -6.15 14.67 -13.50
CA TRP A 324 -6.90 13.44 -13.25
C TRP A 324 -7.27 13.24 -11.79
N PHE A 325 -6.69 14.04 -10.88
CA PHE A 325 -6.78 13.90 -9.43
C PHE A 325 -7.26 15.19 -8.80
N TYR A 326 -8.56 15.25 -8.53
CA TYR A 326 -9.21 16.40 -7.88
C TYR A 326 -9.73 16.00 -6.50
N ASP A 327 -9.80 16.94 -5.58
CA ASP A 327 -10.37 16.67 -4.25
C ASP A 327 -11.84 16.25 -4.36
N LEU A 328 -12.18 15.09 -3.79
CA LEU A 328 -13.51 14.50 -3.86
C LEU A 328 -14.59 15.44 -3.31
N ARG A 329 -14.33 16.03 -2.14
CA ARG A 329 -15.28 16.93 -1.47
C ARG A 329 -15.46 18.23 -2.25
N ASP A 330 -14.36 18.79 -2.74
CA ASP A 330 -14.38 20.04 -3.49
C ASP A 330 -15.08 19.89 -4.84
N ILE A 331 -14.93 18.74 -5.53
CA ILE A 331 -15.76 18.42 -6.73
C ILE A 331 -17.24 18.58 -6.41
N LEU A 332 -17.73 17.93 -5.36
CA LEU A 332 -19.16 17.93 -5.02
C LEU A 332 -19.62 19.31 -4.53
N SER A 333 -18.77 20.02 -3.81
CA SER A 333 -19.03 21.42 -3.42
C SER A 333 -19.18 22.34 -4.63
N LYS A 334 -18.26 22.24 -5.60
CA LYS A 334 -18.28 23.05 -6.83
C LYS A 334 -19.38 22.62 -7.81
N ALA A 335 -19.88 21.40 -7.67
CA ALA A 335 -21.07 20.92 -8.37
C ALA A 335 -22.36 21.43 -7.75
N GLY A 336 -22.30 22.28 -6.72
CA GLY A 336 -23.49 22.95 -6.17
C GLY A 336 -24.18 22.20 -5.03
N ALA A 337 -23.51 21.20 -4.43
CA ALA A 337 -24.05 20.56 -3.23
C ALA A 337 -24.29 21.59 -2.11
N SER A 338 -25.45 21.54 -1.50
CA SER A 338 -25.87 22.44 -0.40
C SER A 338 -25.06 22.16 0.87
N ASP A 339 -25.06 23.12 1.82
CA ASP A 339 -24.38 22.94 3.11
C ASP A 339 -24.87 21.69 3.87
N SER A 340 -26.16 21.35 3.76
CA SER A 340 -26.73 20.15 4.38
C SER A 340 -26.20 18.86 3.74
N GLU A 341 -26.05 18.82 2.42
CA GLU A 341 -25.52 17.72 1.66
C GLU A 341 -24.03 17.56 1.95
N LEU A 342 -23.26 18.67 1.93
CA LEU A 342 -21.85 18.68 2.29
C LEU A 342 -21.63 18.23 3.75
N SER A 343 -22.49 18.64 4.69
CA SER A 343 -22.43 18.14 6.06
C SER A 343 -22.66 16.63 6.16
N THR A 344 -23.48 16.05 5.27
CA THR A 344 -23.69 14.62 5.19
C THR A 344 -22.46 13.90 4.60
N LEU A 345 -21.86 14.47 3.57
CA LEU A 345 -20.61 14.00 2.99
C LEU A 345 -19.46 14.07 4.01
N ASP A 346 -19.36 15.18 4.75
CA ASP A 346 -18.31 15.38 5.78
C ASP A 346 -18.40 14.32 6.89
N ARG A 347 -19.62 13.93 7.31
CA ARG A 347 -19.79 12.83 8.26
C ARG A 347 -19.35 11.48 7.68
N ALA A 348 -19.66 11.22 6.41
CA ALA A 348 -19.21 9.99 5.74
C ALA A 348 -17.68 9.97 5.59
N LEU A 349 -17.08 11.10 5.20
CA LEU A 349 -15.62 11.25 5.14
C LEU A 349 -14.96 11.04 6.52
N ALA A 350 -15.48 11.67 7.57
CA ALA A 350 -14.93 11.54 8.92
C ALA A 350 -14.92 10.09 9.46
N VAL A 351 -15.85 9.25 8.97
CA VAL A 351 -15.88 7.81 9.32
C VAL A 351 -14.91 7.02 8.48
N CYS A 352 -14.72 7.38 7.20
CA CYS A 352 -13.83 6.66 6.27
C CYS A 352 -12.38 7.12 6.36
N VAL A 353 -12.13 8.36 6.72
CA VAL A 353 -10.81 9.00 6.73
C VAL A 353 -10.48 9.43 8.16
N PRO A 354 -10.07 8.48 9.04
CA PRO A 354 -9.77 8.78 10.45
C PRO A 354 -8.55 9.69 10.61
N TYR A 355 -7.71 9.81 9.59
CA TYR A 355 -6.58 10.73 9.58
C TYR A 355 -6.23 11.19 8.18
N TYR A 356 -5.99 12.46 8.00
CA TYR A 356 -5.28 13.03 6.87
C TYR A 356 -4.48 14.26 7.30
N ALA A 357 -3.41 14.54 6.57
CA ALA A 357 -2.63 15.76 6.75
C ALA A 357 -2.04 16.21 5.41
N ALA A 358 -1.88 17.52 5.26
CA ALA A 358 -1.32 18.14 4.08
C ALA A 358 -0.49 19.36 4.51
N THR A 359 0.64 19.59 3.85
CA THR A 359 1.34 20.87 3.92
C THR A 359 0.56 21.95 3.17
N ASP A 360 0.80 23.23 3.44
CA ASP A 360 0.05 24.31 2.79
C ASP A 360 0.19 24.32 1.26
N TYR A 361 1.34 23.77 0.80
CA TYR A 361 1.67 23.64 -0.62
C TYR A 361 2.28 22.28 -0.89
N PHE A 362 2.04 21.74 -2.08
CA PHE A 362 2.85 20.69 -2.68
C PHE A 362 3.59 21.32 -3.86
N PHE A 363 4.90 21.56 -3.70
CA PHE A 363 5.72 22.41 -4.55
C PHE A 363 5.14 23.84 -4.65
N ASP A 364 4.60 24.20 -5.81
CA ASP A 364 3.92 25.48 -6.08
C ASP A 364 2.39 25.37 -6.06
N LEU A 365 1.86 24.14 -5.94
CA LEU A 365 0.43 23.90 -5.85
C LEU A 365 -0.08 24.17 -4.44
N LYS A 366 -0.93 25.19 -4.27
CA LYS A 366 -1.60 25.46 -3.00
C LYS A 366 -2.65 24.39 -2.68
N LEU A 367 -2.66 23.90 -1.43
CA LEU A 367 -3.57 22.90 -0.91
C LEU A 367 -4.53 23.57 0.11
N GLU A 368 -5.71 24.02 -0.34
CA GLU A 368 -6.67 24.75 0.49
C GLU A 368 -7.91 23.93 0.86
N ASN A 369 -8.48 23.23 -0.13
CA ASN A 369 -9.73 22.49 0.02
C ASN A 369 -9.47 20.99 -0.07
N VAL A 370 -8.83 20.44 0.95
CA VAL A 370 -8.37 19.04 0.94
C VAL A 370 -9.16 18.18 1.93
N CYS A 371 -9.76 17.10 1.44
CA CYS A 371 -10.42 16.08 2.27
C CYS A 371 -9.58 14.81 2.47
N GLY A 372 -8.41 14.75 1.85
CA GLY A 372 -7.50 13.61 1.93
C GLY A 372 -7.69 12.55 0.83
N LEU A 373 -8.77 12.60 0.06
CA LEU A 373 -9.01 11.68 -1.05
C LEU A 373 -9.19 12.44 -2.35
N SER A 374 -8.44 12.04 -3.38
CA SER A 374 -8.75 12.49 -4.74
C SER A 374 -9.79 11.60 -5.40
N MET A 375 -10.44 12.15 -6.43
CA MET A 375 -11.38 11.48 -7.32
C MET A 375 -11.21 12.00 -8.74
N TYR A 376 -11.54 11.19 -9.72
CA TYR A 376 -11.63 11.62 -11.11
C TYR A 376 -12.79 12.61 -11.30
N LEU A 377 -12.54 13.64 -12.11
CA LEU A 377 -13.56 14.51 -12.67
C LEU A 377 -13.61 14.27 -14.19
N PRO A 378 -14.65 13.61 -14.72
CA PRO A 378 -14.67 13.13 -16.11
C PRO A 378 -14.54 14.22 -17.16
N TYR A 379 -13.79 13.96 -18.23
CA TYR A 379 -13.70 14.83 -19.42
C TYR A 379 -14.63 14.30 -20.51
N LYS A 380 -15.40 15.17 -21.17
CA LYS A 380 -16.35 14.81 -22.23
C LYS A 380 -15.70 14.19 -23.48
N ASN A 381 -14.41 14.43 -23.71
CA ASN A 381 -13.67 14.04 -24.91
C ASN A 381 -12.54 13.05 -24.62
N LYS A 382 -12.63 12.29 -23.55
CA LYS A 382 -11.64 11.29 -23.17
C LYS A 382 -12.28 9.90 -23.06
N ASP A 383 -12.90 9.45 -24.16
CA ASP A 383 -13.70 8.23 -24.21
C ASP A 383 -12.94 7.01 -23.71
N VAL A 384 -11.68 6.81 -24.15
CA VAL A 384 -10.86 5.66 -23.72
C VAL A 384 -10.68 5.65 -22.20
N LEU A 385 -10.42 6.80 -21.58
CA LEU A 385 -10.24 6.92 -20.14
C LEU A 385 -11.57 6.75 -19.40
N ASN A 386 -12.64 7.35 -19.94
CA ASN A 386 -13.97 7.22 -19.37
C ASN A 386 -14.49 5.78 -19.46
N ASP A 387 -14.27 5.08 -20.56
CA ASP A 387 -14.65 3.66 -20.71
C ASP A 387 -13.86 2.75 -19.75
N TYR A 388 -12.58 3.02 -19.56
CA TYR A 388 -11.82 2.33 -18.51
C TYR A 388 -12.43 2.62 -17.11
N TYR A 389 -12.69 3.90 -16.79
CA TYR A 389 -13.24 4.29 -15.49
C TYR A 389 -14.58 3.63 -15.17
N LYS A 390 -15.45 3.42 -16.19
CA LYS A 390 -16.70 2.67 -16.05
C LYS A 390 -16.50 1.25 -15.52
N THR A 391 -15.34 0.66 -15.76
CA THR A 391 -15.02 -0.70 -15.28
C THR A 391 -14.67 -0.75 -13.80
N LEU A 392 -14.28 0.39 -13.20
CA LEU A 392 -13.87 0.46 -11.79
C LEU A 392 -15.05 0.27 -10.84
N SER A 393 -14.78 -0.36 -9.70
CA SER A 393 -15.79 -0.64 -8.68
C SER A 393 -16.38 0.64 -8.11
N TRP A 394 -15.58 1.70 -7.96
CA TRP A 394 -16.07 3.02 -7.53
C TRP A 394 -17.12 3.59 -8.48
N ASN A 395 -16.89 3.53 -9.80
CA ASN A 395 -17.88 3.99 -10.76
C ASN A 395 -19.15 3.15 -10.75
N LYS A 396 -19.01 1.82 -10.60
CA LYS A 396 -20.17 0.92 -10.49
C LYS A 396 -21.02 1.24 -9.26
N ALA A 397 -20.40 1.66 -8.14
CA ALA A 397 -21.09 2.03 -6.92
C ALA A 397 -21.72 3.44 -6.98
N THR A 398 -21.08 4.39 -7.66
CA THR A 398 -21.48 5.81 -7.61
C THR A 398 -22.17 6.29 -8.88
N GLY A 399 -21.93 5.64 -10.01
CA GLY A 399 -22.47 6.07 -11.30
C GLY A 399 -21.90 7.41 -11.77
N LEU A 400 -20.64 7.73 -11.43
CA LEU A 400 -20.01 9.00 -11.81
C LEU A 400 -20.01 9.17 -13.33
N ILE A 401 -19.71 8.13 -14.07
CA ILE A 401 -19.82 8.06 -15.54
C ILE A 401 -20.93 7.05 -15.89
N GLN A 402 -21.87 7.48 -16.70
CA GLN A 402 -22.99 6.65 -17.20
C GLN A 402 -22.63 5.91 -18.49
#